data_57492fe45e13b315c0bd8afe6c4f9b65
#
_entry.id   57492fe45e13b315c0bd8afe6c4f9b65
#
_cell.length_a   1.000
_cell.length_b   1.000
_cell.length_c   1.000
_cell.angle_alpha   90.00
_cell.angle_beta   90.00
_cell.angle_gamma   90.00
#
_symmetry.space_group_name_H-M   'P 1'
#
loop_
_entity.id
_entity.type
_entity.pdbx_description
1 polymer ?
#
loop_
_entity_poly.entity_id
_entity_poly.type
_entity_poly.pdbx_seq_one_letter_code
_entity_poly.pdbx_strand_id
1 'polypeptide(L)'
;MRDGGMNPRLLLVEDDPVSQAFLAEAARDLPAEVDCANTIAEAMRVALQHRYDAWLIDANLPDGHGVALLAKLRDLHFFSAYALAHTASKAPEDIQTLLGAGFDAVVSKPLSATEWQAAIRNGLGMTKPPTWDDASALQALGGNGDAVASLRALFLAELPKQHSAILSALETGDAKRACDELHRMKASCGFVGASLMRAAVDALHANPTDLRCRVQFDAAIEATLDARSAL
;
A
#
# COMPACT_ATOMS: atom_id res chain seq x y z
N MET A 1 11.74 10.55 -12.98
CA MET A 1 10.83 10.67 -14.12
C MET A 1 10.60 9.27 -14.68
N ARG A 2 9.49 8.62 -14.36
CA ARG A 2 8.96 7.56 -15.21
C ARG A 2 8.06 8.28 -16.21
N ASP A 3 8.58 8.42 -17.41
CA ASP A 3 7.83 8.90 -18.56
C ASP A 3 6.63 7.97 -18.83
N GLY A 4 5.56 8.61 -19.20
CA GLY A 4 4.31 8.17 -19.77
C GLY A 4 4.04 6.68 -19.93
N GLY A 5 3.03 6.15 -19.21
CA GLY A 5 2.14 5.16 -19.81
C GLY A 5 2.57 3.70 -19.83
N MET A 6 3.57 3.27 -19.07
CA MET A 6 3.85 1.84 -18.97
C MET A 6 2.98 1.22 -17.87
N ASN A 7 2.15 0.25 -18.25
CA ASN A 7 1.34 -0.54 -17.33
C ASN A 7 2.24 -1.19 -16.27
N PRO A 8 1.81 -1.26 -14.99
CA PRO A 8 2.55 -1.99 -13.97
C PRO A 8 2.69 -3.45 -14.34
N ARG A 9 3.84 -4.05 -14.00
CA ARG A 9 4.10 -5.46 -14.25
C ARG A 9 3.97 -6.25 -12.95
N LEU A 10 3.17 -7.32 -13.02
CA LEU A 10 2.84 -8.17 -11.88
C LEU A 10 3.43 -9.56 -12.09
N LEU A 11 3.96 -10.16 -11.02
CA LEU A 11 4.33 -11.57 -11.00
C LEU A 11 3.32 -12.34 -10.13
N LEU A 12 2.52 -13.19 -10.74
CA LEU A 12 1.62 -14.11 -10.05
C LEU A 12 2.29 -15.48 -9.89
N VAL A 13 2.37 -15.95 -8.63
CA VAL A 13 2.93 -17.27 -8.31
C VAL A 13 1.85 -18.11 -7.63
N GLU A 14 1.35 -19.11 -8.34
CA GLU A 14 0.27 -20.01 -7.95
C GLU A 14 0.46 -21.35 -8.67
N ASP A 15 0.42 -22.44 -7.94
CA ASP A 15 0.67 -23.78 -8.47
C ASP A 15 -0.58 -24.50 -8.99
N ASP A 16 -1.77 -24.17 -8.46
CA ASP A 16 -3.01 -24.72 -8.97
C ASP A 16 -3.42 -24.05 -10.30
N PRO A 17 -3.46 -24.80 -11.42
CA PRO A 17 -3.70 -24.20 -12.74
C PRO A 17 -5.04 -23.48 -12.86
N VAL A 18 -6.07 -23.93 -12.12
CA VAL A 18 -7.41 -23.33 -12.18
C VAL A 18 -7.40 -21.99 -11.43
N SER A 19 -6.84 -21.98 -10.23
CA SER A 19 -6.66 -20.76 -9.44
C SER A 19 -5.78 -19.76 -10.18
N GLN A 20 -4.66 -20.21 -10.75
CA GLN A 20 -3.75 -19.35 -11.50
C GLN A 20 -4.44 -18.70 -12.69
N ALA A 21 -5.16 -19.49 -13.50
CA ALA A 21 -5.87 -18.96 -14.67
C ALA A 21 -6.91 -17.89 -14.26
N PHE A 22 -7.69 -18.16 -13.21
CA PHE A 22 -8.68 -17.23 -12.68
C PHE A 22 -8.05 -15.93 -12.15
N LEU A 23 -7.03 -16.06 -11.32
CA LEU A 23 -6.36 -14.91 -10.70
C LEU A 23 -5.60 -14.07 -11.74
N ALA A 24 -4.98 -14.75 -12.74
CA ALA A 24 -4.28 -14.07 -13.82
C ALA A 24 -5.27 -13.30 -14.74
N GLU A 25 -6.42 -13.90 -15.09
CA GLU A 25 -7.45 -13.23 -15.89
C GLU A 25 -7.99 -11.99 -15.14
N ALA A 26 -8.37 -12.18 -13.88
CA ALA A 26 -8.85 -11.06 -13.05
C ALA A 26 -7.80 -9.94 -12.89
N ALA A 27 -6.52 -10.27 -12.82
CA ALA A 27 -5.45 -9.27 -12.75
C ALA A 27 -5.22 -8.56 -14.09
N ARG A 28 -5.39 -9.25 -15.24
CA ARG A 28 -5.28 -8.67 -16.60
C ARG A 28 -6.42 -7.72 -16.96
N ASP A 29 -7.55 -7.80 -16.28
CA ASP A 29 -8.61 -6.78 -16.40
C ASP A 29 -8.18 -5.41 -15.88
N LEU A 30 -7.11 -5.35 -15.10
CA LEU A 30 -6.45 -4.11 -14.72
C LEU A 30 -5.52 -3.66 -15.87
N PRO A 31 -5.19 -2.35 -15.96
CA PRO A 31 -4.16 -1.88 -16.88
C PRO A 31 -2.77 -2.33 -16.37
N ALA A 32 -2.48 -3.64 -16.42
CA ALA A 32 -1.28 -4.27 -15.91
C ALA A 32 -0.81 -5.41 -16.82
N GLU A 33 0.51 -5.66 -16.87
CA GLU A 33 1.09 -6.86 -17.46
C GLU A 33 1.24 -7.93 -16.38
N VAL A 34 0.86 -9.18 -16.68
CA VAL A 34 0.89 -10.28 -15.71
C VAL A 34 1.71 -11.45 -16.24
N ASP A 35 2.84 -11.71 -15.57
CA ASP A 35 3.61 -12.94 -15.75
C ASP A 35 3.19 -13.96 -14.68
N CYS A 36 3.17 -15.23 -15.05
CA CYS A 36 2.78 -16.33 -14.16
C CYS A 36 3.97 -17.27 -13.92
N ALA A 37 4.02 -17.84 -12.71
CA ALA A 37 4.93 -18.91 -12.34
C ALA A 37 4.21 -19.94 -11.45
N ASN A 38 4.60 -21.21 -11.53
CA ASN A 38 3.95 -22.28 -10.77
C ASN A 38 4.78 -22.72 -9.55
N THR A 39 6.03 -22.26 -9.46
CA THR A 39 7.00 -22.66 -8.44
C THR A 39 7.89 -21.50 -8.04
N ILE A 40 8.52 -21.62 -6.88
CA ILE A 40 9.58 -20.68 -6.45
C ILE A 40 10.71 -20.61 -7.47
N ALA A 41 11.15 -21.76 -7.99
CA ALA A 41 12.23 -21.81 -8.96
C ALA A 41 11.90 -21.07 -10.26
N GLU A 42 10.67 -21.21 -10.75
CA GLU A 42 10.20 -20.51 -11.93
C GLU A 42 10.03 -19.00 -11.67
N ALA A 43 9.45 -18.62 -10.55
CA ALA A 43 9.31 -17.24 -10.13
C ALA A 43 10.66 -16.52 -10.07
N MET A 44 11.67 -17.15 -9.48
CA MET A 44 13.04 -16.62 -9.42
C MET A 44 13.64 -16.45 -10.81
N ARG A 45 13.43 -17.42 -11.71
CA ARG A 45 13.95 -17.35 -13.09
C ARG A 45 13.39 -16.15 -13.86
N VAL A 46 12.07 -15.88 -13.75
CA VAL A 46 11.45 -14.75 -14.45
C VAL A 46 11.78 -13.42 -13.76
N ALA A 47 11.92 -13.40 -12.43
CA ALA A 47 12.31 -12.23 -11.67
C ALA A 47 13.72 -11.71 -11.99
N LEU A 48 14.60 -12.57 -12.49
CA LEU A 48 15.92 -12.17 -12.99
C LEU A 48 15.85 -11.42 -14.34
N GLN A 49 14.78 -11.62 -15.11
CA GLN A 49 14.62 -11.07 -16.46
C GLN A 49 13.86 -9.74 -16.46
N HIS A 50 12.96 -9.57 -15.50
CA HIS A 50 12.03 -8.43 -15.44
C HIS A 50 11.96 -7.83 -14.05
N ARG A 51 11.66 -6.54 -13.99
CA ARG A 51 11.29 -5.86 -12.74
C ARG A 51 9.77 -5.87 -12.62
N TYR A 52 9.29 -6.11 -11.41
CA TYR A 52 7.87 -6.15 -11.08
C TYR A 52 7.49 -5.03 -10.13
N ASP A 53 6.30 -4.48 -10.31
CA ASP A 53 5.71 -3.49 -9.42
C ASP A 53 4.96 -4.17 -8.27
N ALA A 54 4.47 -5.40 -8.50
CA ALA A 54 3.89 -6.24 -7.45
C ALA A 54 4.22 -7.73 -7.64
N TRP A 55 4.33 -8.43 -6.51
CA TRP A 55 4.43 -9.88 -6.39
C TRP A 55 3.18 -10.41 -5.71
N LEU A 56 2.44 -11.29 -6.38
CA LEU A 56 1.21 -11.91 -5.95
C LEU A 56 1.50 -13.38 -5.69
N ILE A 57 1.72 -13.76 -4.42
CA ILE A 57 2.38 -15.01 -4.07
C ILE A 57 1.44 -15.89 -3.23
N ASP A 58 1.24 -17.15 -3.67
CA ASP A 58 0.61 -18.15 -2.79
C ASP A 58 1.50 -18.42 -1.58
N ALA A 59 0.86 -18.50 -0.41
CA ALA A 59 1.54 -18.82 0.84
C ALA A 59 2.20 -20.21 0.81
N ASN A 60 1.64 -21.16 0.03
CA ASN A 60 2.12 -22.53 -0.08
C ASN A 60 2.35 -22.89 -1.56
N LEU A 61 3.57 -23.25 -1.89
CA LEU A 61 4.00 -23.66 -3.22
C LEU A 61 4.59 -25.07 -3.16
N PRO A 62 4.62 -25.81 -4.26
CA PRO A 62 5.06 -27.22 -4.25
C PRO A 62 6.55 -27.38 -3.87
N ASP A 63 7.35 -26.35 -4.10
CA ASP A 63 8.80 -26.34 -3.80
C ASP A 63 9.15 -25.44 -2.59
N GLY A 64 8.16 -25.03 -1.77
CA GLY A 64 8.39 -24.30 -0.53
C GLY A 64 7.28 -23.34 -0.14
N HIS A 65 7.57 -22.45 0.79
CA HIS A 65 6.60 -21.45 1.29
C HIS A 65 6.81 -20.09 0.60
N GLY A 66 5.72 -19.37 0.36
CA GLY A 66 5.73 -18.03 -0.23
C GLY A 66 6.63 -17.03 0.52
N VAL A 67 6.75 -17.18 1.86
CA VAL A 67 7.68 -16.41 2.68
C VAL A 67 9.15 -16.57 2.21
N ALA A 68 9.55 -17.80 1.87
CA ALA A 68 10.91 -18.06 1.39
C ALA A 68 11.14 -17.44 0.00
N LEU A 69 10.12 -17.43 -0.86
CA LEU A 69 10.18 -16.73 -2.14
C LEU A 69 10.29 -15.22 -1.95
N LEU A 70 9.44 -14.64 -1.07
CA LEU A 70 9.47 -13.21 -0.78
C LEU A 70 10.86 -12.75 -0.32
N ALA A 71 11.48 -13.47 0.61
CA ALA A 71 12.83 -13.16 1.09
C ALA A 71 13.84 -13.12 -0.07
N LYS A 72 13.83 -14.15 -0.95
CA LYS A 72 14.72 -14.20 -2.12
C LYS A 72 14.46 -13.06 -3.11
N LEU A 73 13.20 -12.68 -3.35
CA LEU A 73 12.84 -11.57 -4.23
C LEU A 73 13.29 -10.22 -3.65
N ARG A 74 13.18 -10.03 -2.34
CA ARG A 74 13.69 -8.83 -1.64
C ARG A 74 15.21 -8.72 -1.76
N ASP A 75 15.93 -9.83 -1.65
CA ASP A 75 17.40 -9.86 -1.80
C ASP A 75 17.86 -9.52 -3.23
N LEU A 76 17.09 -9.91 -4.25
CA LEU A 76 17.42 -9.65 -5.65
C LEU A 76 17.16 -8.20 -6.07
N HIS A 77 16.18 -7.55 -5.50
CA HIS A 77 15.70 -6.25 -5.94
C HIS A 77 15.81 -5.22 -4.83
N PHE A 78 16.70 -4.23 -5.02
CA PHE A 78 16.84 -3.06 -4.15
C PHE A 78 15.59 -2.18 -4.08
N PHE A 79 14.56 -2.45 -4.89
CA PHE A 79 13.28 -1.73 -4.90
C PHE A 79 12.18 -2.62 -4.36
N SER A 80 11.40 -2.10 -3.40
CA SER A 80 10.26 -2.82 -2.84
C SER A 80 9.11 -2.85 -3.84
N ALA A 81 8.90 -3.97 -4.53
CA ALA A 81 7.61 -4.25 -5.14
C ALA A 81 6.58 -4.51 -4.03
N TYR A 82 5.33 -4.16 -4.28
CA TYR A 82 4.23 -4.53 -3.40
C TYR A 82 4.08 -6.05 -3.33
N ALA A 83 4.09 -6.61 -2.14
CA ALA A 83 3.99 -8.05 -1.94
C ALA A 83 2.63 -8.42 -1.34
N LEU A 84 1.78 -9.07 -2.14
CA LEU A 84 0.48 -9.56 -1.73
C LEU A 84 0.54 -11.09 -1.59
N ALA A 85 0.27 -11.59 -0.38
CA ALA A 85 0.08 -13.03 -0.18
C ALA A 85 -1.38 -13.42 -0.41
N HIS A 86 -1.61 -14.58 -1.02
CA HIS A 86 -2.92 -15.23 -1.03
C HIS A 86 -2.80 -16.62 -0.40
N THR A 87 -3.78 -16.99 0.44
CA THR A 87 -3.72 -18.21 1.26
C THR A 87 -5.09 -18.85 1.42
N ALA A 88 -5.12 -20.17 1.60
CA ALA A 88 -6.34 -20.88 1.99
C ALA A 88 -6.68 -20.69 3.48
N SER A 89 -5.71 -20.31 4.30
CA SER A 89 -5.93 -20.09 5.72
C SER A 89 -6.69 -18.79 5.98
N LYS A 90 -7.64 -18.85 6.94
CA LYS A 90 -8.34 -17.70 7.51
C LYS A 90 -7.96 -17.46 8.97
N ALA A 91 -7.02 -18.25 9.51
CA ALA A 91 -6.58 -18.12 10.88
C ALA A 91 -5.81 -16.80 11.07
N PRO A 92 -6.17 -15.99 12.07
CA PRO A 92 -5.48 -14.71 12.32
C PRO A 92 -3.97 -14.86 12.53
N GLU A 93 -3.55 -15.96 13.15
CA GLU A 93 -2.14 -16.26 13.41
C GLU A 93 -1.35 -16.44 12.11
N ASP A 94 -1.92 -17.13 11.12
CA ASP A 94 -1.27 -17.35 9.82
C ASP A 94 -1.16 -16.05 9.04
N ILE A 95 -2.21 -15.22 9.08
CA ILE A 95 -2.22 -13.89 8.46
C ILE A 95 -1.15 -13.00 9.11
N GLN A 96 -1.05 -12.97 10.44
CA GLN A 96 -0.04 -12.19 11.16
C GLN A 96 1.37 -12.71 10.87
N THR A 97 1.55 -14.00 10.71
CA THR A 97 2.83 -14.61 10.33
C THR A 97 3.29 -14.12 8.94
N LEU A 98 2.39 -14.11 7.96
CA LEU A 98 2.68 -13.60 6.62
C LEU A 98 3.01 -12.10 6.62
N LEU A 99 2.22 -11.29 7.32
CA LEU A 99 2.50 -9.86 7.47
C LEU A 99 3.84 -9.62 8.20
N GLY A 100 4.12 -10.36 9.26
CA GLY A 100 5.38 -10.32 10.00
C GLY A 100 6.59 -10.76 9.18
N ALA A 101 6.39 -11.59 8.16
CA ALA A 101 7.43 -12.01 7.21
C ALA A 101 7.72 -10.97 6.11
N GLY A 102 6.97 -9.86 6.06
CA GLY A 102 7.22 -8.74 5.14
C GLY A 102 6.31 -8.67 3.93
N PHE A 103 5.20 -9.42 3.91
CA PHE A 103 4.11 -9.14 2.97
C PHE A 103 3.41 -7.84 3.35
N ASP A 104 3.07 -7.03 2.35
CA ASP A 104 2.38 -5.75 2.55
C ASP A 104 0.88 -5.95 2.82
N ALA A 105 0.29 -7.02 2.26
CA ALA A 105 -1.08 -7.44 2.52
C ALA A 105 -1.28 -8.95 2.33
N VAL A 106 -2.37 -9.46 2.92
CA VAL A 106 -2.77 -10.87 2.82
C VAL A 106 -4.25 -10.94 2.47
N VAL A 107 -4.62 -11.81 1.52
CA VAL A 107 -6.00 -12.13 1.15
C VAL A 107 -6.25 -13.63 1.28
N SER A 108 -7.43 -14.01 1.79
CA SER A 108 -7.76 -15.42 2.02
C SER A 108 -8.68 -15.96 0.92
N LYS A 109 -8.35 -17.14 0.40
CA LYS A 109 -9.21 -17.89 -0.55
C LYS A 109 -10.49 -18.42 0.16
N PRO A 110 -11.64 -18.53 -0.52
CA PRO A 110 -11.89 -18.20 -1.91
C PRO A 110 -11.98 -16.69 -2.14
N LEU A 111 -11.45 -16.20 -3.26
CA LEU A 111 -11.43 -14.80 -3.65
C LEU A 111 -12.36 -14.56 -4.81
N SER A 112 -13.16 -13.50 -4.77
CA SER A 112 -13.81 -12.96 -5.96
C SER A 112 -12.83 -12.14 -6.81
N ALA A 113 -13.10 -12.02 -8.11
CA ALA A 113 -12.31 -11.15 -8.99
C ALA A 113 -12.26 -9.71 -8.47
N THR A 114 -13.36 -9.20 -7.91
CA THR A 114 -13.46 -7.84 -7.36
C THR A 114 -12.55 -7.65 -6.15
N GLU A 115 -12.53 -8.59 -5.19
CA GLU A 115 -11.64 -8.53 -4.01
C GLU A 115 -10.18 -8.60 -4.41
N TRP A 116 -9.85 -9.52 -5.35
CA TRP A 116 -8.50 -9.65 -5.87
C TRP A 116 -8.01 -8.37 -6.55
N GLN A 117 -8.80 -7.83 -7.47
CA GLN A 117 -8.49 -6.56 -8.14
C GLN A 117 -8.38 -5.39 -7.16
N ALA A 118 -9.24 -5.33 -6.14
CA ALA A 118 -9.18 -4.28 -5.13
C ALA A 118 -7.86 -4.34 -4.33
N ALA A 119 -7.43 -5.53 -3.92
CA ALA A 119 -6.16 -5.72 -3.21
C ALA A 119 -4.96 -5.27 -4.07
N ILE A 120 -4.94 -5.64 -5.36
CA ILE A 120 -3.89 -5.23 -6.31
C ILE A 120 -3.90 -3.71 -6.52
N ARG A 121 -5.08 -3.11 -6.79
CA ARG A 121 -5.21 -1.65 -6.98
C ARG A 121 -4.72 -0.87 -5.77
N ASN A 122 -5.08 -1.31 -4.57
CA ASN A 122 -4.66 -0.67 -3.33
C ASN A 122 -3.14 -0.71 -3.18
N GLY A 123 -2.53 -1.86 -3.43
CA GLY A 123 -1.09 -2.02 -3.30
C GLY A 123 -0.28 -1.28 -4.35
N LEU A 124 -0.80 -1.15 -5.56
CA LEU A 124 -0.17 -0.38 -6.63
C LEU A 124 -0.45 1.12 -6.56
N GLY A 125 -1.24 1.57 -5.58
CA GLY A 125 -1.67 2.96 -5.49
C GLY A 125 -2.58 3.40 -6.64
N MET A 126 -3.24 2.42 -7.30
CA MET A 126 -4.18 2.69 -8.42
C MET A 126 -5.53 3.21 -7.92
N THR A 127 -5.86 2.95 -6.65
CA THR A 127 -7.00 3.57 -5.96
C THR A 127 -6.46 4.68 -5.08
N LYS A 128 -6.66 5.91 -5.52
CA LYS A 128 -6.41 7.05 -4.65
C LYS A 128 -7.47 7.04 -3.55
N PRO A 129 -7.12 6.92 -2.26
CA PRO A 129 -8.10 7.04 -1.19
C PRO A 129 -8.85 8.36 -1.32
N PRO A 130 -10.12 8.45 -0.89
CA PRO A 130 -10.82 9.73 -0.86
C PRO A 130 -10.05 10.69 0.05
N THR A 131 -10.08 11.98 -0.28
CA THR A 131 -9.43 13.00 0.57
C THR A 131 -10.01 12.96 1.97
N TRP A 132 -11.34 12.84 2.07
CA TRP A 132 -12.09 12.73 3.32
C TRP A 132 -12.96 11.47 3.34
N ASP A 133 -12.89 10.72 4.41
CA ASP A 133 -13.77 9.59 4.74
C ASP A 133 -14.69 10.02 5.88
N ASP A 134 -15.89 10.48 5.51
CA ASP A 134 -16.88 10.98 6.46
C ASP A 134 -17.38 9.88 7.39
N ALA A 135 -17.52 8.64 6.90
CA ALA A 135 -17.98 7.53 7.69
C ALA A 135 -17.01 7.21 8.84
N SER A 136 -15.72 7.12 8.53
CA SER A 136 -14.66 6.89 9.53
C SER A 136 -14.55 8.05 10.51
N ALA A 137 -14.66 9.31 10.06
CA ALA A 137 -14.60 10.48 10.94
C ALA A 137 -15.78 10.52 11.91
N LEU A 138 -17.00 10.29 11.41
CA LEU A 138 -18.22 10.24 12.24
C LEU A 138 -18.13 9.10 13.27
N GLN A 139 -17.66 7.93 12.87
CA GLN A 139 -17.46 6.81 13.78
C GLN A 139 -16.46 7.16 14.90
N ALA A 140 -15.33 7.79 14.55
CA ALA A 140 -14.29 8.19 15.52
C ALA A 140 -14.80 9.21 16.55
N LEU A 141 -15.81 10.04 16.18
CA LEU A 141 -16.34 11.13 17.00
C LEU A 141 -17.79 10.87 17.47
N GLY A 142 -18.20 9.59 17.54
CA GLY A 142 -19.50 9.20 18.08
C GLY A 142 -20.70 9.75 17.31
N GLY A 143 -20.56 9.99 15.99
CA GLY A 143 -21.62 10.50 15.11
C GLY A 143 -21.77 12.03 15.13
N ASN A 144 -20.89 12.77 15.78
CA ASN A 144 -20.98 14.24 15.90
C ASN A 144 -20.36 14.95 14.68
N GLY A 145 -21.20 15.35 13.72
CA GLY A 145 -20.77 16.05 12.50
C GLY A 145 -20.13 17.42 12.74
N ASP A 146 -20.65 18.19 13.71
CA ASP A 146 -20.09 19.51 14.05
C ASP A 146 -18.67 19.39 14.63
N ALA A 147 -18.42 18.33 15.40
CA ALA A 147 -17.09 18.03 15.92
C ALA A 147 -16.14 17.64 14.77
N VAL A 148 -16.61 16.85 13.79
CA VAL A 148 -15.83 16.51 12.59
C VAL A 148 -15.44 17.78 11.83
N ALA A 149 -16.37 18.66 11.53
CA ALA A 149 -16.11 19.91 10.81
C ALA A 149 -15.11 20.81 11.57
N SER A 150 -15.29 20.96 12.87
CA SER A 150 -14.40 21.77 13.72
C SER A 150 -12.97 21.20 13.75
N LEU A 151 -12.81 19.89 13.90
CA LEU A 151 -11.49 19.25 13.91
C LEU A 151 -10.82 19.28 12.53
N ARG A 152 -11.59 19.15 11.44
CA ARG A 152 -11.05 19.32 10.06
C ARG A 152 -10.52 20.74 9.85
N ALA A 153 -11.24 21.75 10.32
CA ALA A 153 -10.76 23.14 10.22
C ALA A 153 -9.44 23.36 10.96
N LEU A 154 -9.29 22.81 12.17
CA LEU A 154 -8.05 22.84 12.93
C LEU A 154 -6.93 22.05 12.25
N PHE A 155 -7.22 20.85 11.76
CA PHE A 155 -6.28 20.02 11.01
C PHE A 155 -5.72 20.76 9.80
N LEU A 156 -6.60 21.35 8.97
CA LEU A 156 -6.20 22.12 7.80
C LEU A 156 -5.37 23.36 8.14
N ALA A 157 -5.63 24.00 9.27
CA ALA A 157 -4.86 25.16 9.73
C ALA A 157 -3.43 24.78 10.17
N GLU A 158 -3.27 23.60 10.78
CA GLU A 158 -1.97 23.11 11.26
C GLU A 158 -1.16 22.37 10.18
N LEU A 159 -1.82 21.87 9.11
CA LEU A 159 -1.20 21.02 8.09
C LEU A 159 0.05 21.63 7.44
N PRO A 160 0.08 22.93 7.01
CA PRO A 160 1.27 23.51 6.40
C PRO A 160 2.48 23.56 7.35
N LYS A 161 2.25 23.80 8.64
CA LYS A 161 3.29 23.84 9.65
C LYS A 161 3.87 22.45 9.92
N GLN A 162 3.00 21.46 10.04
CA GLN A 162 3.42 20.05 10.21
C GLN A 162 4.19 19.56 9.00
N HIS A 163 3.73 19.87 7.78
CA HIS A 163 4.44 19.58 6.53
C HIS A 163 5.87 20.11 6.56
N SER A 164 6.03 21.41 6.83
CA SER A 164 7.35 22.05 6.90
C SER A 164 8.26 21.42 7.97
N ALA A 165 7.70 21.04 9.13
CA ALA A 165 8.46 20.40 10.19
C ALA A 165 8.97 19.00 9.80
N ILE A 166 8.13 18.20 9.11
CA ILE A 166 8.50 16.87 8.60
C ILE A 166 9.60 17.00 7.55
N LEU A 167 9.42 17.87 6.54
CA LEU A 167 10.41 18.06 5.49
C LEU A 167 11.76 18.53 6.05
N SER A 168 11.76 19.50 6.96
CA SER A 168 12.98 19.97 7.63
C SER A 168 13.70 18.85 8.40
N ALA A 169 12.96 17.98 9.09
CA ALA A 169 13.54 16.85 9.82
C ALA A 169 14.16 15.82 8.86
N LEU A 170 13.49 15.54 7.72
CA LEU A 170 14.00 14.64 6.68
C LEU A 170 15.25 15.22 5.99
N GLU A 171 15.29 16.52 5.72
CA GLU A 171 16.44 17.19 5.10
C GLU A 171 17.67 17.25 6.00
N THR A 172 17.45 17.44 7.29
CA THR A 172 18.53 17.48 8.28
C THR A 172 18.98 16.09 8.75
N GLY A 173 18.31 15.01 8.27
CA GLY A 173 18.62 13.65 8.69
C GLY A 173 18.18 13.31 10.12
N ASP A 174 17.34 14.13 10.75
CA ASP A 174 16.78 13.88 12.08
C ASP A 174 15.62 12.87 11.98
N ALA A 175 16.00 11.59 11.84
CA ALA A 175 15.06 10.50 11.67
C ALA A 175 14.07 10.37 12.85
N LYS A 176 14.52 10.65 14.07
CA LYS A 176 13.65 10.57 15.25
C LYS A 176 12.56 11.63 15.19
N ARG A 177 12.93 12.88 14.92
CA ARG A 177 11.99 13.98 14.80
C ARG A 177 11.01 13.77 13.66
N ALA A 178 11.49 13.29 12.49
CA ALA A 178 10.62 12.96 11.37
C ALA A 178 9.59 11.88 11.73
N CYS A 179 10.02 10.81 12.41
CA CYS A 179 9.15 9.73 12.87
C CYS A 179 8.08 10.24 13.86
N ASP A 180 8.48 11.05 14.85
CA ASP A 180 7.59 11.62 15.87
C ASP A 180 6.52 12.54 15.24
N GLU A 181 6.90 13.37 14.25
CA GLU A 181 5.96 14.25 13.53
C GLU A 181 5.00 13.45 12.66
N LEU A 182 5.50 12.46 11.91
CA LEU A 182 4.67 11.58 11.08
C LEU A 182 3.68 10.78 11.94
N HIS A 183 4.11 10.28 13.10
CA HIS A 183 3.23 9.57 14.02
C HIS A 183 2.09 10.45 14.54
N ARG A 184 2.38 11.70 14.92
CA ARG A 184 1.36 12.68 15.33
C ARG A 184 0.38 12.99 14.21
N MET A 185 0.88 13.22 13.00
CA MET A 185 0.04 13.48 11.82
C MET A 185 -0.88 12.28 11.50
N LYS A 186 -0.35 11.04 11.58
CA LYS A 186 -1.15 9.81 11.39
C LYS A 186 -2.34 9.74 12.35
N ALA A 187 -2.12 10.03 13.63
CA ALA A 187 -3.19 10.04 14.62
C ALA A 187 -4.26 11.09 14.29
N SER A 188 -3.84 12.30 13.93
CA SER A 188 -4.76 13.38 13.53
C SER A 188 -5.58 13.02 12.30
N CYS A 189 -4.96 12.40 11.27
CA CYS A 189 -5.67 11.92 10.09
C CYS A 189 -6.80 10.95 10.43
N GLY A 190 -6.61 10.07 11.41
CA GLY A 190 -7.62 9.11 11.86
C GLY A 190 -8.88 9.78 12.41
N PHE A 191 -8.74 10.82 13.22
CA PHE A 191 -9.87 11.52 13.81
C PHE A 191 -10.68 12.35 12.81
N VAL A 192 -10.03 12.93 11.81
CA VAL A 192 -10.71 13.78 10.83
C VAL A 192 -11.12 13.02 9.56
N GLY A 193 -10.79 11.73 9.45
CA GLY A 193 -11.06 10.93 8.26
C GLY A 193 -10.24 11.33 7.03
N ALA A 194 -9.02 11.88 7.22
CA ALA A 194 -8.14 12.30 6.12
C ALA A 194 -7.42 11.08 5.52
N SER A 195 -8.17 10.23 4.80
CA SER A 195 -7.72 8.91 4.33
C SER A 195 -6.58 9.00 3.32
N LEU A 196 -6.63 9.94 2.38
CA LEU A 196 -5.55 10.18 1.42
C LEU A 196 -4.26 10.58 2.14
N MET A 197 -4.37 11.51 3.08
CA MET A 197 -3.24 12.00 3.86
C MET A 197 -2.65 10.88 4.73
N ARG A 198 -3.49 10.08 5.37
CA ARG A 198 -3.06 8.95 6.18
C ARG A 198 -2.26 7.93 5.39
N ALA A 199 -2.73 7.55 4.19
CA ALA A 199 -2.01 6.62 3.32
C ALA A 199 -0.61 7.16 2.93
N ALA A 200 -0.51 8.45 2.61
CA ALA A 200 0.76 9.08 2.27
C ALA A 200 1.72 9.18 3.48
N VAL A 201 1.18 9.46 4.68
CA VAL A 201 1.95 9.46 5.94
C VAL A 201 2.48 8.05 6.25
N ASP A 202 1.66 7.00 6.09
CA ASP A 202 2.05 5.62 6.33
C ASP A 202 3.18 5.19 5.37
N ALA A 203 3.07 5.54 4.09
CA ALA A 203 4.09 5.26 3.08
C ALA A 203 5.43 5.96 3.39
N LEU A 204 5.38 7.25 3.75
CA LEU A 204 6.58 8.03 4.07
C LEU A 204 7.22 7.56 5.39
N HIS A 205 6.41 7.20 6.38
CA HIS A 205 6.89 6.67 7.66
C HIS A 205 7.63 5.33 7.48
N ALA A 206 7.09 4.44 6.60
CA ALA A 206 7.73 3.17 6.28
C ALA A 206 9.02 3.33 5.46
N ASN A 207 9.09 4.35 4.58
CA ASN A 207 10.20 4.56 3.65
C ASN A 207 10.60 6.06 3.59
N PRO A 208 11.21 6.62 4.65
CA PRO A 208 11.46 8.07 4.75
C PRO A 208 12.50 8.60 3.74
N THR A 209 13.32 7.73 3.17
CA THR A 209 14.34 8.07 2.16
C THR A 209 13.86 7.87 0.72
N ASP A 210 12.68 7.26 0.50
CA ASP A 210 12.13 7.06 -0.85
C ASP A 210 11.54 8.37 -1.37
N LEU A 211 12.13 8.89 -2.46
CA LEU A 211 11.68 10.12 -3.10
C LEU A 211 10.22 10.04 -3.58
N ARG A 212 9.74 8.87 -3.97
CA ARG A 212 8.35 8.67 -4.40
C ARG A 212 7.38 8.84 -3.24
N CYS A 213 7.73 8.32 -2.05
CA CYS A 213 6.92 8.52 -0.85
C CYS A 213 6.86 10.00 -0.45
N ARG A 214 7.97 10.75 -0.62
CA ARG A 214 7.98 12.20 -0.39
C ARG A 214 7.09 12.95 -1.39
N VAL A 215 7.20 12.63 -2.69
CA VAL A 215 6.34 13.24 -3.73
C VAL A 215 4.86 12.92 -3.50
N GLN A 216 4.53 11.69 -3.09
CA GLN A 216 3.15 11.31 -2.76
C GLN A 216 2.64 12.07 -1.52
N PHE A 217 3.49 12.26 -0.52
CA PHE A 217 3.16 13.02 0.67
C PHE A 217 2.88 14.48 0.35
N ASP A 218 3.73 15.14 -0.45
CA ASP A 218 3.53 16.52 -0.89
C ASP A 218 2.22 16.67 -1.70
N ALA A 219 1.97 15.76 -2.63
CA ALA A 219 0.73 15.74 -3.42
C ALA A 219 -0.52 15.52 -2.55
N ALA A 220 -0.42 14.71 -1.48
CA ALA A 220 -1.52 14.51 -0.54
C ALA A 220 -1.79 15.76 0.31
N ILE A 221 -0.76 16.50 0.72
CA ILE A 221 -0.89 17.80 1.38
C ILE A 221 -1.66 18.77 0.49
N GLU A 222 -1.22 18.97 -0.76
CA GLU A 222 -1.87 19.87 -1.71
C GLU A 222 -3.35 19.48 -1.92
N ALA A 223 -3.62 18.22 -2.25
CA ALA A 223 -4.98 17.74 -2.47
C ALA A 223 -5.88 17.90 -1.24
N THR A 224 -5.33 17.78 -0.02
CA THR A 224 -6.09 17.95 1.22
C THR A 224 -6.40 19.42 1.49
N LEU A 225 -5.46 20.33 1.18
CA LEU A 225 -5.68 21.76 1.29
C LEU A 225 -6.68 22.27 0.26
N ASP A 226 -6.62 21.77 -0.98
CA ASP A 226 -7.56 22.13 -2.07
C ASP A 226 -8.99 21.65 -1.76
N ALA A 227 -9.15 20.52 -1.11
CA ALA A 227 -10.45 19.99 -0.68
C ALA A 227 -11.11 20.81 0.46
N ARG A 228 -10.47 21.89 0.93
CA ARG A 228 -11.00 22.81 1.94
C ARG A 228 -12.32 23.48 1.50
N SER A 229 -12.48 23.69 0.20
CA SER A 229 -13.66 24.35 -0.38
C SER A 229 -14.91 23.46 -0.43
N ALA A 230 -14.78 22.17 -0.10
CA ALA A 230 -15.84 21.16 -0.13
C ALA A 230 -16.35 20.80 1.28
N LEU A 231 -15.88 21.50 2.31
CA LEU A 231 -16.28 21.38 3.72
C LEU A 231 -17.15 22.58 4.11
#